data_ef277e81cd73846d82f12c09e85f52f3
#
_entry.id   ef277e81cd73846d82f12c09e85f52f3
#
_cell.length_a   1.000
_cell.length_b   1.000
_cell.length_c   1.000
_cell.angle_alpha   90.00
_cell.angle_beta   90.00
_cell.angle_gamma   90.00
#
_symmetry.space_group_name_H-M   'P 1'
#
loop_
_entity.id
_entity.type
_entity.pdbx_description
1 polymer ?
#
loop_
_entity_poly.entity_id
_entity_poly.type
_entity_poly.pdbx_seq_one_letter_code
_entity_poly.pdbx_strand_id
1 'polypeptide(L)'
;MDKFYLGFSISSFQTEGNYNNQDWYYFIKKGKLPEIDNACNLWEKYLDIIPILIDLNANAFRFSIDWARIYQSKNKIDYYSTKRYVEFTDKLIKNNIEPFITLWHYVNPLWFYNLGGWENKENIEYFIDYSYFIIDTFSKLGVKYFISFNEPWIYILSSYIFGKWPPFKKVNSIEDLKNAIAILDNIFYANKELYKITKEFNVYLIYTENLSLLKLPFNFLLKDIISSNIHLLFPKEIDFYGINYYGIYKDIKDIGGRRPSFSVSILDDILKNLDKPIFITENGVNTEDEFLRVRIIKRYLHYFVKNRKRYNIKGYFIWSLMDNYEWDFGYNAKFGILNRNLSKKDSYYEIKEIYRKLNQKLNISK
;
A
#
# COMPACT_ATOMS: atom_id res chain seq x y z
N MET A 1 -20.43 -17.02 -7.80
CA MET A 1 -19.52 -17.12 -6.64
C MET A 1 -18.72 -15.84 -6.55
N ASP A 2 -18.53 -15.28 -5.36
CA ASP A 2 -17.73 -14.07 -5.21
C ASP A 2 -16.27 -14.36 -5.57
N LYS A 3 -15.74 -13.62 -6.55
CA LYS A 3 -14.35 -13.71 -7.01
C LYS A 3 -13.42 -13.40 -5.83
N PHE A 4 -12.40 -14.25 -5.61
CA PHE A 4 -11.34 -14.00 -4.63
C PHE A 4 -10.08 -13.56 -5.37
N TYR A 5 -9.49 -12.45 -4.95
CA TYR A 5 -8.33 -11.87 -5.60
C TYR A 5 -7.04 -12.38 -4.96
N LEU A 6 -6.13 -12.89 -5.80
CA LEU A 6 -4.78 -13.31 -5.43
C LEU A 6 -3.79 -12.45 -6.20
N GLY A 7 -3.08 -11.59 -5.51
CA GLY A 7 -2.26 -10.57 -6.14
C GLY A 7 -0.93 -10.29 -5.46
N PHE A 8 -0.24 -9.32 -6.01
CA PHE A 8 0.98 -8.74 -5.49
C PHE A 8 0.80 -7.23 -5.39
N SER A 9 1.56 -6.61 -4.47
CA SER A 9 1.59 -5.17 -4.27
C SER A 9 2.98 -4.60 -4.54
N ILE A 10 3.00 -3.38 -5.09
CA ILE A 10 4.18 -2.50 -5.19
C ILE A 10 3.76 -1.06 -4.96
N SER A 11 4.72 -0.16 -4.77
CA SER A 11 4.49 1.28 -4.86
C SER A 11 5.40 1.94 -5.90
N SER A 12 4.93 3.03 -6.49
CA SER A 12 5.65 3.77 -7.54
C SER A 12 7.02 4.23 -7.09
N PHE A 13 7.10 4.99 -6.00
CA PHE A 13 8.38 5.52 -5.52
C PHE A 13 9.40 4.43 -5.21
N GLN A 14 8.97 3.34 -4.61
CA GLN A 14 9.87 2.26 -4.20
C GLN A 14 10.43 1.44 -5.38
N THR A 15 9.80 1.50 -6.56
CA THR A 15 10.12 0.61 -7.68
C THR A 15 10.46 1.29 -9.00
N GLU A 16 9.92 2.49 -9.27
CA GLU A 16 9.96 3.07 -10.62
C GLU A 16 11.31 3.62 -11.05
N GLY A 17 11.96 4.42 -10.19
CA GLY A 17 13.12 5.21 -10.60
C GLY A 17 12.74 6.52 -11.33
N ASN A 18 13.73 7.16 -11.97
CA ASN A 18 13.55 8.43 -12.70
C ASN A 18 12.92 9.53 -11.86
N TYR A 19 13.47 9.74 -10.66
CA TYR A 19 12.95 10.70 -9.67
C TYR A 19 13.32 12.14 -10.02
N ASN A 20 12.42 13.08 -9.75
CA ASN A 20 12.69 14.52 -9.94
C ASN A 20 11.93 15.46 -8.99
N ASN A 21 10.65 15.20 -8.74
CA ASN A 21 9.72 16.15 -8.10
C ASN A 21 9.08 15.59 -6.82
N GLN A 22 9.60 14.50 -6.28
CA GLN A 22 9.10 13.90 -5.05
C GLN A 22 9.76 14.54 -3.82
N ASP A 23 8.99 14.78 -2.75
CA ASP A 23 9.49 15.24 -1.45
C ASP A 23 10.52 14.25 -0.87
N TRP A 24 10.29 12.96 -0.95
CA TRP A 24 11.24 11.92 -0.52
C TRP A 24 12.57 12.02 -1.25
N TYR A 25 12.56 12.17 -2.58
CA TYR A 25 13.78 12.32 -3.37
C TYR A 25 14.57 13.57 -3.01
N TYR A 26 13.87 14.69 -2.78
CA TYR A 26 14.48 15.92 -2.28
C TYR A 26 15.24 15.69 -0.98
N PHE A 27 14.64 15.00 -0.01
CA PHE A 27 15.28 14.73 1.28
C PHE A 27 16.39 13.69 1.21
N ILE A 28 16.31 12.70 0.32
CA ILE A 28 17.41 11.79 0.00
C ILE A 28 18.62 12.60 -0.52
N LYS A 29 18.40 13.51 -1.46
CA LYS A 29 19.48 14.38 -1.98
C LYS A 29 20.05 15.34 -0.93
N LYS A 30 19.33 15.61 0.14
CA LYS A 30 19.82 16.35 1.33
C LYS A 30 20.54 15.45 2.35
N GLY A 31 20.73 14.18 2.07
CA GLY A 31 21.39 13.22 2.95
C GLY A 31 20.61 12.86 4.22
N LYS A 32 19.27 13.05 4.21
CA LYS A 32 18.39 12.75 5.35
C LYS A 32 17.92 11.30 5.38
N LEU A 33 17.98 10.61 4.27
CA LEU A 33 17.52 9.24 4.06
C LEU A 33 18.58 8.45 3.28
N PRO A 34 18.54 7.11 3.30
CA PRO A 34 19.44 6.29 2.50
C PRO A 34 19.39 6.66 1.02
N GLU A 35 20.53 6.58 0.36
CA GLU A 35 20.63 6.85 -1.08
C GLU A 35 19.70 5.93 -1.88
N ILE A 36 19.05 6.52 -2.87
CA ILE A 36 18.26 5.80 -3.87
C ILE A 36 18.92 5.99 -5.25
N ASP A 37 19.13 4.88 -5.92
CA ASP A 37 19.50 4.84 -7.33
C ASP A 37 18.23 4.86 -8.19
N ASN A 38 18.21 4.13 -9.28
CA ASN A 38 17.02 4.00 -10.13
C ASN A 38 16.03 2.92 -9.62
N ALA A 39 16.01 2.62 -8.32
CA ALA A 39 15.21 1.58 -7.67
C ALA A 39 15.21 0.24 -8.44
N CYS A 40 14.04 -0.22 -8.91
CA CYS A 40 13.93 -1.40 -9.78
C CYS A 40 13.94 -1.03 -11.26
N ASN A 41 14.07 0.26 -11.57
CA ASN A 41 13.91 0.82 -12.91
C ASN A 41 12.59 0.41 -13.60
N LEU A 42 11.54 0.30 -12.78
CA LEU A 42 10.26 -0.22 -13.25
C LEU A 42 9.55 0.78 -14.17
N TRP A 43 9.87 2.07 -14.06
CA TRP A 43 9.36 3.07 -15.00
C TRP A 43 9.61 2.69 -16.46
N GLU A 44 10.76 2.12 -16.75
CA GLU A 44 11.10 1.65 -18.09
C GLU A 44 10.60 0.21 -18.38
N LYS A 45 10.28 -0.56 -17.33
CA LYS A 45 10.03 -2.00 -17.39
C LYS A 45 8.63 -2.42 -16.97
N TYR A 46 7.67 -1.50 -16.91
CA TYR A 46 6.31 -1.84 -16.45
C TYR A 46 5.70 -3.03 -17.21
N LEU A 47 5.91 -3.10 -18.51
CA LEU A 47 5.35 -4.17 -19.33
C LEU A 47 6.03 -5.53 -19.08
N ASP A 48 7.27 -5.53 -18.57
CA ASP A 48 8.03 -6.78 -18.30
C ASP A 48 7.42 -7.57 -17.13
N ILE A 49 6.67 -6.91 -16.24
CA ILE A 49 6.02 -7.62 -15.12
C ILE A 49 4.72 -8.33 -15.52
N ILE A 50 4.11 -7.99 -16.66
CA ILE A 50 2.86 -8.63 -17.10
C ILE A 50 3.04 -10.15 -17.28
N PRO A 51 4.01 -10.64 -18.08
CA PRO A 51 4.25 -12.08 -18.21
C PRO A 51 4.62 -12.74 -16.88
N ILE A 52 5.30 -12.04 -15.97
CA ILE A 52 5.62 -12.54 -14.65
C ILE A 52 4.35 -12.77 -13.81
N LEU A 53 3.42 -11.82 -13.80
CA LEU A 53 2.15 -11.94 -13.08
C LEU A 53 1.28 -13.08 -13.65
N ILE A 54 1.26 -13.24 -14.97
CA ILE A 54 0.57 -14.35 -15.66
C ILE A 54 1.19 -15.69 -15.23
N ASP A 55 2.51 -15.81 -15.28
CA ASP A 55 3.24 -17.02 -14.87
C ASP A 55 3.01 -17.36 -13.41
N LEU A 56 2.92 -16.37 -12.54
CA LEU A 56 2.58 -16.52 -11.11
C LEU A 56 1.12 -16.91 -10.85
N ASN A 57 0.27 -16.97 -11.87
CA ASN A 57 -1.17 -17.17 -11.74
C ASN A 57 -1.86 -16.10 -10.87
N ALA A 58 -1.34 -14.88 -10.86
CA ALA A 58 -1.99 -13.76 -10.20
C ALA A 58 -3.21 -13.30 -11.01
N ASN A 59 -4.31 -12.95 -10.32
CA ASN A 59 -5.51 -12.40 -10.95
C ASN A 59 -5.80 -10.96 -10.50
N ALA A 60 -4.89 -10.36 -9.73
CA ALA A 60 -4.95 -8.97 -9.32
C ALA A 60 -3.52 -8.40 -9.14
N PHE A 61 -3.41 -7.10 -9.29
CA PHE A 61 -2.16 -6.38 -9.05
C PHE A 61 -2.43 -5.01 -8.45
N ARG A 62 -1.82 -4.72 -7.29
CA ARG A 62 -1.91 -3.43 -6.62
C ARG A 62 -0.63 -2.63 -6.87
N PHE A 63 -0.80 -1.40 -7.33
CA PHE A 63 0.29 -0.46 -7.57
C PHE A 63 -0.18 0.97 -7.29
N SER A 64 0.75 1.88 -7.01
CA SER A 64 0.40 3.29 -6.89
C SER A 64 0.72 4.05 -8.18
N ILE A 65 -0.02 5.13 -8.42
CA ILE A 65 0.34 6.14 -9.41
C ILE A 65 1.09 7.25 -8.67
N ASP A 66 2.26 7.64 -9.17
CA ASP A 66 3.05 8.70 -8.56
C ASP A 66 2.42 10.07 -8.84
N TRP A 67 1.82 10.66 -7.81
CA TRP A 67 1.22 11.99 -7.89
C TRP A 67 2.22 13.04 -8.36
N ALA A 68 3.45 13.01 -7.86
CA ALA A 68 4.50 13.96 -8.24
C ALA A 68 4.90 13.84 -9.71
N ARG A 69 4.76 12.65 -10.29
CA ARG A 69 5.03 12.39 -11.70
C ARG A 69 3.89 12.90 -12.58
N ILE A 70 2.65 12.70 -12.16
CA ILE A 70 1.48 13.16 -12.93
C ILE A 70 1.32 14.67 -12.82
N TYR A 71 1.47 15.27 -11.63
CA TYR A 71 1.37 16.71 -11.40
C TYR A 71 2.75 17.32 -11.12
N GLN A 72 3.46 17.70 -12.19
CA GLN A 72 4.80 18.28 -12.09
C GLN A 72 4.82 19.66 -11.40
N SER A 73 3.70 20.37 -11.42
CA SER A 73 3.42 21.57 -10.63
C SER A 73 1.92 21.64 -10.37
N LYS A 74 1.48 22.61 -9.54
CA LYS A 74 0.09 22.81 -9.11
C LYS A 74 -0.97 22.60 -10.20
N ASN A 75 -0.70 23.05 -11.43
CA ASN A 75 -1.68 23.03 -12.54
C ASN A 75 -1.12 22.38 -13.81
N LYS A 76 -0.04 21.62 -13.72
CA LYS A 76 0.61 21.02 -14.89
C LYS A 76 0.58 19.51 -14.83
N ILE A 77 -0.32 18.93 -15.63
CA ILE A 77 -0.45 17.47 -15.79
C ILE A 77 0.58 17.00 -16.83
N ASP A 78 1.29 15.93 -16.51
CA ASP A 78 2.13 15.20 -17.45
C ASP A 78 1.32 14.09 -18.13
N TYR A 79 0.79 14.40 -19.31
CA TYR A 79 0.04 13.43 -20.11
C TYR A 79 0.89 12.27 -20.64
N TYR A 80 2.21 12.47 -20.79
CA TYR A 80 3.09 11.38 -21.18
C TYR A 80 3.15 10.30 -20.08
N SER A 81 3.39 10.71 -18.85
CA SER A 81 3.37 9.81 -17.70
C SER A 81 1.99 9.16 -17.51
N THR A 82 0.92 9.92 -17.67
CA THR A 82 -0.44 9.40 -17.61
C THR A 82 -0.66 8.30 -18.64
N LYS A 83 -0.24 8.51 -19.90
CA LYS A 83 -0.35 7.52 -20.98
C LYS A 83 0.39 6.21 -20.67
N ARG A 84 1.57 6.27 -20.04
CA ARG A 84 2.33 5.08 -19.65
C ARG A 84 1.57 4.24 -18.60
N TYR A 85 1.01 4.86 -17.58
CA TYR A 85 0.18 4.16 -16.59
C TYR A 85 -1.10 3.59 -17.23
N VAL A 86 -1.71 4.33 -18.15
CA VAL A 86 -2.89 3.86 -18.92
C VAL A 86 -2.54 2.62 -19.74
N GLU A 87 -1.44 2.63 -20.48
CA GLU A 87 -0.97 1.48 -21.27
C GLU A 87 -0.71 0.26 -20.39
N PHE A 88 -0.02 0.44 -19.27
CA PHE A 88 0.23 -0.62 -18.32
C PHE A 88 -1.07 -1.22 -17.76
N THR A 89 -2.00 -0.36 -17.33
CA THR A 89 -3.28 -0.77 -16.77
C THR A 89 -4.15 -1.51 -17.79
N ASP A 90 -4.21 -1.02 -19.02
CA ASP A 90 -4.92 -1.70 -20.13
C ASP A 90 -4.36 -3.10 -20.37
N LYS A 91 -3.01 -3.26 -20.33
CA LYS A 91 -2.38 -4.58 -20.44
C LYS A 91 -2.72 -5.51 -19.29
N LEU A 92 -2.80 -5.02 -18.04
CA LEU A 92 -3.27 -5.83 -16.90
C LEU A 92 -4.70 -6.34 -17.16
N ILE A 93 -5.63 -5.45 -17.52
CA ILE A 93 -7.03 -5.78 -17.77
C ILE A 93 -7.17 -6.80 -18.92
N LYS A 94 -6.48 -6.58 -20.04
CA LYS A 94 -6.49 -7.50 -21.18
C LYS A 94 -5.96 -8.90 -20.87
N ASN A 95 -5.16 -9.03 -19.81
CA ASN A 95 -4.66 -10.31 -19.33
C ASN A 95 -5.43 -10.84 -18.10
N ASN A 96 -6.65 -10.33 -17.85
CA ASN A 96 -7.52 -10.73 -16.74
C ASN A 96 -6.91 -10.52 -15.35
N ILE A 97 -5.97 -9.56 -15.21
CA ILE A 97 -5.38 -9.14 -13.95
C ILE A 97 -6.09 -7.86 -13.51
N GLU A 98 -6.87 -7.93 -12.43
CA GLU A 98 -7.61 -6.79 -11.89
C GLU A 98 -6.66 -5.75 -11.30
N PRO A 99 -6.66 -4.49 -11.80
CA PRO A 99 -5.83 -3.44 -11.24
C PRO A 99 -6.45 -2.88 -9.95
N PHE A 100 -5.62 -2.70 -8.92
CA PHE A 100 -5.94 -1.96 -7.70
C PHE A 100 -5.02 -0.74 -7.64
N ILE A 101 -5.56 0.44 -7.85
CA ILE A 101 -4.78 1.68 -7.97
C ILE A 101 -4.75 2.40 -6.63
N THR A 102 -3.55 2.59 -6.07
CA THR A 102 -3.32 3.40 -4.88
C THR A 102 -3.04 4.84 -5.29
N LEU A 103 -3.86 5.78 -4.82
CA LEU A 103 -3.77 7.20 -5.15
C LEU A 103 -2.66 7.89 -4.38
N TRP A 104 -2.44 7.52 -3.11
CA TRP A 104 -1.38 8.06 -2.28
C TRP A 104 -0.65 6.97 -1.49
N HIS A 105 0.69 6.97 -1.61
CA HIS A 105 1.56 6.00 -0.94
C HIS A 105 2.79 6.69 -0.34
N TYR A 106 2.56 7.56 0.68
CA TYR A 106 3.52 8.34 1.47
C TYR A 106 4.25 9.48 0.75
N VAL A 107 4.31 9.46 -0.56
CA VAL A 107 5.11 10.39 -1.36
C VAL A 107 4.25 11.53 -1.89
N ASN A 108 4.74 12.75 -1.73
CA ASN A 108 4.06 13.95 -2.18
C ASN A 108 4.88 14.66 -3.28
N PRO A 109 4.22 15.41 -4.17
CA PRO A 109 4.94 16.37 -5.00
C PRO A 109 5.69 17.39 -4.15
N LEU A 110 6.92 17.71 -4.53
CA LEU A 110 7.75 18.68 -3.80
C LEU A 110 7.07 20.07 -3.72
N TRP A 111 6.32 20.46 -4.76
CA TRP A 111 5.56 21.70 -4.71
C TRP A 111 4.43 21.68 -3.67
N PHE A 112 3.77 20.51 -3.46
CA PHE A 112 2.74 20.35 -2.43
C PHE A 112 3.37 20.44 -1.03
N TYR A 113 4.52 19.79 -0.83
CA TYR A 113 5.31 19.92 0.39
C TYR A 113 5.67 21.40 0.66
N ASN A 114 6.16 22.13 -0.34
CA ASN A 114 6.54 23.54 -0.21
C ASN A 114 5.36 24.47 0.13
N LEU A 115 4.13 24.08 -0.17
CA LEU A 115 2.90 24.79 0.22
C LEU A 115 2.42 24.46 1.65
N GLY A 116 3.15 23.63 2.39
CA GLY A 116 2.79 23.17 3.74
C GLY A 116 2.15 21.79 3.79
N GLY A 117 2.06 21.08 2.67
CA GLY A 117 1.63 19.68 2.62
C GLY A 117 0.24 19.44 3.24
N TRP A 118 0.12 18.32 3.94
CA TRP A 118 -1.11 17.89 4.60
C TRP A 118 -1.51 18.74 5.83
N GLU A 119 -0.60 19.58 6.33
CA GLU A 119 -0.90 20.47 7.48
C GLU A 119 -1.78 21.65 7.07
N ASN A 120 -1.67 22.08 5.83
CA ASN A 120 -2.49 23.16 5.29
C ASN A 120 -3.76 22.61 4.65
N LYS A 121 -4.90 22.82 5.31
CA LYS A 121 -6.22 22.34 4.88
C LYS A 121 -6.57 22.78 3.45
N GLU A 122 -6.17 23.96 3.03
CA GLU A 122 -6.44 24.46 1.69
C GLU A 122 -5.74 23.66 0.58
N ASN A 123 -4.65 22.98 0.92
CA ASN A 123 -3.92 22.15 -0.03
C ASN A 123 -4.62 20.83 -0.37
N ILE A 124 -5.60 20.42 0.43
CA ILE A 124 -6.29 19.14 0.26
C ILE A 124 -6.98 19.07 -1.09
N GLU A 125 -7.49 20.19 -1.58
CA GLU A 125 -8.14 20.29 -2.89
C GLU A 125 -7.22 19.84 -4.04
N TYR A 126 -5.90 20.04 -3.92
CA TYR A 126 -4.96 19.58 -4.96
C TYR A 126 -4.88 18.05 -5.02
N PHE A 127 -5.00 17.39 -3.87
CA PHE A 127 -5.06 15.93 -3.85
C PHE A 127 -6.40 15.42 -4.37
N ILE A 128 -7.49 16.12 -4.06
CA ILE A 128 -8.82 15.80 -4.58
C ILE A 128 -8.85 15.94 -6.10
N ASP A 129 -8.33 17.03 -6.65
CA ASP A 129 -8.22 17.27 -8.10
C ASP A 129 -7.40 16.20 -8.81
N TYR A 130 -6.22 15.86 -8.26
CA TYR A 130 -5.40 14.77 -8.77
C TYR A 130 -6.17 13.45 -8.76
N SER A 131 -6.81 13.14 -7.64
CA SER A 131 -7.53 11.88 -7.47
C SER A 131 -8.73 11.79 -8.40
N TYR A 132 -9.47 12.90 -8.60
CA TYR A 132 -10.55 12.99 -9.57
C TYR A 132 -10.03 12.67 -10.98
N PHE A 133 -8.93 13.31 -11.40
CA PHE A 133 -8.32 13.05 -12.71
C PHE A 133 -7.93 11.59 -12.90
N ILE A 134 -7.35 10.96 -11.88
CA ILE A 134 -6.97 9.55 -11.94
C ILE A 134 -8.21 8.65 -11.98
N ILE A 135 -9.21 8.87 -11.11
CA ILE A 135 -10.43 8.08 -11.08
C ILE A 135 -11.18 8.19 -12.40
N ASP A 136 -11.36 9.41 -12.93
CA ASP A 136 -12.00 9.65 -14.23
C ASP A 136 -11.27 8.91 -15.37
N THR A 137 -9.95 9.04 -15.43
CA THR A 137 -9.14 8.42 -16.49
C THR A 137 -9.21 6.90 -16.45
N PHE A 138 -9.03 6.29 -15.28
CA PHE A 138 -8.86 4.85 -15.16
C PHE A 138 -10.19 4.08 -15.02
N SER A 139 -11.25 4.72 -14.51
CA SER A 139 -12.59 4.12 -14.51
C SER A 139 -13.10 3.87 -15.95
N LYS A 140 -12.77 4.76 -16.89
CA LYS A 140 -13.08 4.60 -18.33
C LYS A 140 -12.36 3.40 -18.98
N LEU A 141 -11.25 2.95 -18.40
CA LEU A 141 -10.58 1.70 -18.80
C LEU A 141 -11.21 0.45 -18.18
N GLY A 142 -12.10 0.61 -17.20
CA GLY A 142 -12.73 -0.49 -16.48
C GLY A 142 -12.11 -0.81 -15.11
N VAL A 143 -11.20 0.03 -14.60
CA VAL A 143 -10.68 -0.10 -13.23
C VAL A 143 -11.80 0.13 -12.23
N LYS A 144 -11.94 -0.78 -11.26
CA LYS A 144 -13.01 -0.77 -10.26
C LYS A 144 -12.55 -0.42 -8.86
N TYR A 145 -11.29 -0.64 -8.53
CA TYR A 145 -10.78 -0.54 -7.17
C TYR A 145 -9.71 0.54 -7.04
N PHE A 146 -10.02 1.57 -6.26
CA PHE A 146 -9.11 2.65 -5.93
C PHE A 146 -8.83 2.64 -4.42
N ILE A 147 -7.55 2.73 -4.06
CA ILE A 147 -7.11 2.86 -2.68
C ILE A 147 -6.76 4.33 -2.46
N SER A 148 -7.52 5.01 -1.61
CA SER A 148 -7.32 6.44 -1.36
C SER A 148 -5.95 6.71 -0.74
N PHE A 149 -5.69 6.06 0.38
CA PHE A 149 -4.48 6.25 1.17
C PHE A 149 -3.88 4.92 1.60
N ASN A 150 -2.53 4.84 1.61
CA ASN A 150 -1.80 3.76 2.21
C ASN A 150 -1.26 4.17 3.59
N GLU A 151 -1.75 3.52 4.64
CA GLU A 151 -1.27 3.61 6.03
C GLU A 151 -1.05 5.04 6.56
N PRO A 152 -2.03 5.93 6.53
CA PRO A 152 -1.85 7.29 7.04
C PRO A 152 -1.37 7.37 8.49
N TRP A 153 -1.79 6.43 9.34
CA TRP A 153 -1.28 6.37 10.71
C TRP A 153 0.23 6.14 10.78
N ILE A 154 0.79 5.25 9.95
CA ILE A 154 2.23 5.02 9.88
C ILE A 154 2.95 6.27 9.37
N TYR A 155 2.37 6.96 8.40
CA TYR A 155 2.90 8.23 7.92
C TYR A 155 2.94 9.29 9.03
N ILE A 156 1.84 9.49 9.78
CA ILE A 156 1.77 10.45 10.88
C ILE A 156 2.80 10.09 11.97
N LEU A 157 2.85 8.84 12.38
CA LEU A 157 3.81 8.37 13.37
C LEU A 157 5.25 8.63 12.92
N SER A 158 5.58 8.25 11.69
CA SER A 158 6.97 8.33 11.20
C SER A 158 7.38 9.76 10.86
N SER A 159 6.48 10.55 10.27
CA SER A 159 6.78 11.89 9.74
C SER A 159 6.62 13.01 10.76
N TYR A 160 5.63 12.89 11.67
CA TYR A 160 5.25 13.97 12.57
C TYR A 160 5.44 13.65 14.06
N ILE A 161 5.35 12.37 14.47
CA ILE A 161 5.56 12.00 15.87
C ILE A 161 7.04 11.71 16.13
N PHE A 162 7.66 10.87 15.28
CA PHE A 162 9.05 10.44 15.46
C PHE A 162 10.07 11.21 14.64
N GLY A 163 9.63 11.94 13.60
CA GLY A 163 10.52 12.73 12.75
C GLY A 163 11.53 11.90 11.95
N LYS A 164 11.14 10.69 11.53
CA LYS A 164 12.00 9.79 10.74
C LYS A 164 11.84 9.95 9.23
N TRP A 165 10.64 10.37 8.79
CA TRP A 165 10.28 10.53 7.39
C TRP A 165 9.97 11.99 7.05
N PRO A 166 9.97 12.39 5.78
CA PRO A 166 9.51 13.72 5.40
C PRO A 166 8.13 14.04 5.99
N PRO A 167 7.91 15.23 6.55
CA PRO A 167 8.78 16.39 6.64
C PRO A 167 9.73 16.44 7.83
N PHE A 168 10.02 15.34 8.52
CA PHE A 168 10.93 15.20 9.67
C PHE A 168 10.53 16.04 10.89
N LYS A 169 9.23 16.24 11.08
CA LYS A 169 8.72 16.89 12.29
C LYS A 169 8.69 15.90 13.44
N LYS A 170 8.86 16.42 14.65
CA LYS A 170 8.86 15.63 15.87
C LYS A 170 7.99 16.31 16.91
N VAL A 171 7.16 15.52 17.60
CA VAL A 171 6.39 16.01 18.74
C VAL A 171 7.31 16.33 19.92
N ASN A 172 7.29 17.59 20.35
CA ASN A 172 7.98 18.09 21.54
C ASN A 172 7.01 18.77 22.51
N SER A 173 5.77 19.01 22.11
CA SER A 173 4.71 19.67 22.89
C SER A 173 3.33 19.05 22.65
N ILE A 174 2.37 19.37 23.50
CA ILE A 174 0.97 18.96 23.31
C ILE A 174 0.40 19.59 22.03
N GLU A 175 0.85 20.79 21.68
CA GLU A 175 0.41 21.47 20.46
C GLU A 175 0.90 20.75 19.21
N ASP A 176 2.15 20.28 19.20
CA ASP A 176 2.67 19.45 18.09
C ASP A 176 1.86 18.17 17.91
N LEU A 177 1.43 17.55 19.03
CA LEU A 177 0.60 16.34 18.98
C LEU A 177 -0.80 16.65 18.39
N LYS A 178 -1.43 17.77 18.78
CA LYS A 178 -2.69 18.18 18.19
C LYS A 178 -2.57 18.45 16.69
N ASN A 179 -1.49 19.13 16.29
CA ASN A 179 -1.22 19.39 14.87
C ASN A 179 -1.01 18.09 14.07
N ALA A 180 -0.30 17.12 14.63
CA ALA A 180 -0.14 15.81 14.01
C ALA A 180 -1.47 15.06 13.86
N ILE A 181 -2.35 15.13 14.84
CA ILE A 181 -3.70 14.53 14.77
C ILE A 181 -4.59 15.27 13.76
N ALA A 182 -4.52 16.60 13.69
CA ALA A 182 -5.28 17.39 12.72
C ALA A 182 -4.98 17.02 11.26
N ILE A 183 -3.77 16.48 10.98
CA ILE A 183 -3.43 15.95 9.66
C ILE A 183 -4.31 14.74 9.31
N LEU A 184 -4.62 13.88 10.28
CA LEU A 184 -5.52 12.76 10.06
C LEU A 184 -6.93 13.23 9.70
N ASP A 185 -7.44 14.29 10.36
CA ASP A 185 -8.73 14.89 10.03
C ASP A 185 -8.74 15.42 8.59
N ASN A 186 -7.63 16.03 8.15
CA ASN A 186 -7.47 16.48 6.78
C ASN A 186 -7.47 15.31 5.78
N ILE A 187 -6.79 14.21 6.11
CA ILE A 187 -6.78 12.98 5.29
C ILE A 187 -8.18 12.34 5.25
N PHE A 188 -8.90 12.32 6.38
CA PHE A 188 -10.28 11.80 6.42
C PHE A 188 -11.24 12.68 5.62
N TYR A 189 -11.06 14.01 5.67
CA TYR A 189 -11.80 14.92 4.81
C TYR A 189 -11.56 14.64 3.32
N ALA A 190 -10.30 14.52 2.91
CA ALA A 190 -9.96 14.15 1.54
C ALA A 190 -10.62 12.81 1.14
N ASN A 191 -10.51 11.78 2.00
CA ASN A 191 -11.13 10.47 1.73
C ASN A 191 -12.66 10.57 1.55
N LYS A 192 -13.33 11.39 2.35
CA LYS A 192 -14.77 11.61 2.23
C LYS A 192 -15.14 12.21 0.88
N GLU A 193 -14.38 13.18 0.38
CA GLU A 193 -14.61 13.76 -0.94
C GLU A 193 -14.32 12.73 -2.07
N LEU A 194 -13.24 11.95 -1.94
CA LEU A 194 -12.95 10.86 -2.87
C LEU A 194 -14.05 9.80 -2.90
N TYR A 195 -14.68 9.51 -1.76
CA TYR A 195 -15.79 8.57 -1.71
C TYR A 195 -16.98 9.05 -2.56
N LYS A 196 -17.31 10.35 -2.51
CA LYS A 196 -18.35 10.94 -3.38
C LYS A 196 -17.99 10.77 -4.85
N ILE A 197 -16.75 11.12 -5.20
CA ILE A 197 -16.22 10.97 -6.57
C ILE A 197 -16.33 9.52 -7.05
N THR A 198 -15.95 8.55 -6.24
CA THR A 198 -16.04 7.13 -6.64
C THR A 198 -17.48 6.67 -6.91
N LYS A 199 -18.49 7.27 -6.25
CA LYS A 199 -19.90 6.97 -6.51
C LYS A 199 -20.38 7.55 -7.83
N GLU A 200 -19.88 8.71 -8.24
CA GLU A 200 -20.17 9.30 -9.55
C GLU A 200 -19.67 8.41 -10.70
N PHE A 201 -18.51 7.77 -10.52
CA PHE A 201 -17.91 6.87 -11.52
C PHE A 201 -18.31 5.39 -11.35
N ASN A 202 -19.15 5.06 -10.36
CA ASN A 202 -19.57 3.68 -10.05
C ASN A 202 -18.38 2.72 -9.83
N VAL A 203 -17.41 3.18 -9.06
CA VAL A 203 -16.21 2.42 -8.65
C VAL A 203 -16.11 2.36 -7.13
N TYR A 204 -15.18 1.57 -6.61
CA TYR A 204 -15.04 1.29 -5.18
C TYR A 204 -13.85 2.01 -4.57
N LEU A 205 -14.03 2.55 -3.36
CA LEU A 205 -12.99 3.14 -2.55
C LEU A 205 -12.56 2.20 -1.43
N ILE A 206 -11.26 1.97 -1.34
CA ILE A 206 -10.58 1.23 -0.28
C ILE A 206 -9.74 2.23 0.50
N TYR A 207 -9.74 2.12 1.82
CA TYR A 207 -8.79 2.84 2.68
C TYR A 207 -7.93 1.81 3.40
N THR A 208 -6.62 1.98 3.36
CA THR A 208 -5.68 0.97 3.84
C THR A 208 -4.93 1.43 5.08
N GLU A 209 -4.94 0.59 6.13
CA GLU A 209 -4.15 0.80 7.35
C GLU A 209 -3.30 -0.42 7.71
N ASN A 210 -2.19 -0.14 8.39
CA ASN A 210 -1.33 -1.17 8.95
C ASN A 210 -1.83 -1.57 10.33
N LEU A 211 -2.27 -2.81 10.45
CA LEU A 211 -2.79 -3.38 11.70
C LEU A 211 -1.79 -4.32 12.37
N SER A 212 -0.51 -4.23 12.00
CA SER A 212 0.56 -4.93 12.71
C SER A 212 0.76 -4.32 14.10
N LEU A 213 0.91 -5.15 15.11
CA LEU A 213 0.98 -4.69 16.49
C LEU A 213 2.42 -4.64 17.01
N LEU A 214 2.67 -3.65 17.89
CA LEU A 214 3.87 -3.61 18.70
C LEU A 214 3.69 -4.50 19.93
N LYS A 215 4.72 -5.28 20.24
CA LYS A 215 4.82 -6.00 21.51
C LYS A 215 5.26 -5.02 22.59
N LEU A 216 4.30 -4.36 23.23
CA LEU A 216 4.59 -3.53 24.41
C LEU A 216 4.51 -4.36 25.69
N PRO A 217 5.20 -4.00 26.79
CA PRO A 217 5.13 -4.67 28.07
C PRO A 217 3.71 -4.79 28.66
N PHE A 218 2.81 -3.89 28.24
CA PHE A 218 1.38 -3.82 28.64
C PHE A 218 0.44 -4.38 27.56
N ASN A 219 0.84 -5.38 26.82
CA ASN A 219 0.15 -5.90 25.63
C ASN A 219 -1.34 -6.21 25.80
N PHE A 220 -1.80 -6.56 27.00
CA PHE A 220 -3.19 -6.96 27.20
C PHE A 220 -4.17 -5.80 27.03
N LEU A 221 -3.87 -4.67 27.67
CA LEU A 221 -4.75 -3.49 27.63
C LEU A 221 -4.78 -2.78 26.28
N LEU A 222 -3.61 -2.68 25.60
CA LEU A 222 -3.52 -2.07 24.27
C LEU A 222 -4.18 -2.92 23.18
N LYS A 223 -4.08 -4.25 23.28
CA LYS A 223 -4.76 -5.16 22.35
C LYS A 223 -6.27 -4.95 22.40
N ASP A 224 -6.86 -4.90 23.58
CA ASP A 224 -8.30 -4.77 23.76
C ASP A 224 -8.78 -3.37 23.35
N ILE A 225 -8.01 -2.33 23.66
CA ILE A 225 -8.31 -0.96 23.24
C ILE A 225 -8.26 -0.84 21.71
N ILE A 226 -7.22 -1.36 21.06
CA ILE A 226 -7.09 -1.28 19.60
C ILE A 226 -8.17 -2.13 18.92
N SER A 227 -8.41 -3.34 19.37
CA SER A 227 -9.39 -4.23 18.74
C SER A 227 -10.83 -3.71 18.89
N SER A 228 -11.19 -3.11 20.03
CA SER A 228 -12.51 -2.53 20.23
C SER A 228 -12.72 -1.17 19.53
N ASN A 229 -11.64 -0.44 19.26
CA ASN A 229 -11.67 0.87 18.62
C ASN A 229 -11.04 0.90 17.23
N ILE A 230 -10.86 -0.26 16.60
CA ILE A 230 -10.22 -0.39 15.29
C ILE A 230 -10.90 0.48 14.22
N HIS A 231 -12.22 0.69 14.34
CA HIS A 231 -13.00 1.53 13.47
C HIS A 231 -12.56 3.01 13.48
N LEU A 232 -11.88 3.48 14.55
CA LEU A 232 -11.37 4.85 14.64
C LEU A 232 -10.13 5.07 13.76
N LEU A 233 -9.48 3.99 13.30
CA LEU A 233 -8.36 4.07 12.37
C LEU A 233 -8.83 4.27 10.93
N PHE A 234 -10.11 4.08 10.65
CA PHE A 234 -10.67 4.14 9.31
C PHE A 234 -11.75 5.23 9.20
N PRO A 235 -11.81 5.98 8.10
CA PRO A 235 -12.94 6.85 7.82
C PRO A 235 -14.21 6.01 7.58
N LYS A 236 -15.38 6.60 7.80
CA LYS A 236 -16.67 5.92 7.57
C LYS A 236 -16.96 5.72 6.08
N GLU A 237 -16.52 6.66 5.27
CA GLU A 237 -16.75 6.73 3.83
C GLU A 237 -15.75 5.89 3.07
N ILE A 238 -15.97 4.57 3.06
CA ILE A 238 -15.22 3.55 2.29
C ILE A 238 -16.16 2.42 1.89
N ASP A 239 -15.79 1.66 0.87
CA ASP A 239 -16.48 0.44 0.48
C ASP A 239 -15.84 -0.81 1.06
N PHE A 240 -14.51 -0.78 1.22
CA PHE A 240 -13.71 -1.89 1.72
C PHE A 240 -12.65 -1.40 2.70
N TYR A 241 -12.38 -2.22 3.68
CA TYR A 241 -11.17 -2.10 4.48
C TYR A 241 -9.99 -2.68 3.72
N GLY A 242 -8.91 -1.92 3.59
CA GLY A 242 -7.60 -2.42 3.21
C GLY A 242 -6.76 -2.69 4.47
N ILE A 243 -6.21 -3.87 4.58
CA ILE A 243 -5.40 -4.25 5.74
C ILE A 243 -4.00 -4.64 5.27
N ASN A 244 -3.01 -3.89 5.74
CA ASN A 244 -1.63 -4.29 5.70
C ASN A 244 -1.30 -4.98 7.03
N TYR A 245 -0.85 -6.24 6.98
CA TYR A 245 -0.58 -7.00 8.18
C TYR A 245 0.70 -7.82 8.06
N TYR A 246 1.67 -7.52 8.90
CA TYR A 246 2.98 -8.20 8.89
C TYR A 246 3.22 -9.05 10.14
N GLY A 247 2.37 -8.94 11.16
CA GLY A 247 2.46 -9.69 12.41
C GLY A 247 2.69 -8.79 13.62
N ILE A 248 3.49 -9.25 14.59
CA ILE A 248 3.77 -8.51 15.80
C ILE A 248 5.23 -8.07 15.80
N TYR A 249 5.48 -6.78 15.86
CA TYR A 249 6.81 -6.20 16.02
C TYR A 249 7.24 -6.21 17.49
N LYS A 250 8.52 -6.48 17.74
CA LYS A 250 9.09 -6.47 19.10
C LYS A 250 9.40 -5.05 19.58
N ASP A 251 9.73 -4.15 18.68
CA ASP A 251 10.09 -2.77 18.93
C ASP A 251 9.47 -1.85 17.87
N ILE A 252 9.19 -0.60 18.23
CA ILE A 252 8.72 0.43 17.30
C ILE A 252 9.74 0.71 16.19
N LYS A 253 11.03 0.46 16.45
CA LYS A 253 12.11 0.55 15.45
C LYS A 253 12.04 -0.54 14.39
N ASP A 254 11.24 -1.58 14.63
CA ASP A 254 11.11 -2.72 13.72
C ASP A 254 9.98 -2.52 12.70
N ILE A 255 9.15 -1.49 12.87
CA ILE A 255 8.07 -1.16 11.92
C ILE A 255 8.70 -0.80 10.58
N GLY A 256 8.26 -1.49 9.54
CA GLY A 256 8.68 -1.27 8.14
C GLY A 256 9.87 -2.11 7.66
N GLY A 257 10.78 -2.58 8.51
CA GLY A 257 12.00 -3.20 8.00
C GLY A 257 12.46 -4.50 8.66
N ARG A 258 12.05 -4.76 9.91
CA ARG A 258 12.54 -5.94 10.63
C ARG A 258 11.52 -7.06 10.72
N ARG A 259 11.98 -8.26 11.06
CA ARG A 259 11.16 -9.47 11.09
C ARG A 259 10.10 -9.40 12.21
N PRO A 260 8.82 -9.22 11.89
CA PRO A 260 7.77 -9.42 12.89
C PRO A 260 7.65 -10.91 13.24
N SER A 261 7.18 -11.21 14.44
CA SER A 261 6.83 -12.59 14.76
C SER A 261 5.49 -12.95 14.11
N PHE A 262 5.44 -14.13 13.47
CA PHE A 262 4.19 -14.68 12.96
C PHE A 262 3.15 -14.78 14.07
N SER A 263 2.00 -14.14 13.89
CA SER A 263 0.87 -14.27 14.81
C SER A 263 -0.45 -14.14 14.07
N VAL A 264 -1.36 -15.05 14.32
CA VAL A 264 -2.76 -15.00 13.85
C VAL A 264 -3.75 -14.83 15.00
N SER A 265 -3.30 -14.98 16.26
CA SER A 265 -4.18 -14.94 17.43
C SER A 265 -4.90 -13.61 17.62
N ILE A 266 -4.31 -12.53 17.13
CA ILE A 266 -4.87 -11.17 17.21
C ILE A 266 -5.77 -10.85 16.02
N LEU A 267 -5.58 -11.54 14.88
CA LEU A 267 -6.37 -11.28 13.67
C LEU A 267 -7.86 -11.53 13.89
N ASP A 268 -8.24 -12.57 14.63
CA ASP A 268 -9.66 -12.81 14.94
C ASP A 268 -10.28 -11.65 15.73
N ASP A 269 -9.54 -11.06 16.68
CA ASP A 269 -10.00 -9.93 17.49
C ASP A 269 -10.12 -8.64 16.67
N ILE A 270 -9.24 -8.46 15.70
CA ILE A 270 -9.26 -7.34 14.77
C ILE A 270 -10.42 -7.50 13.77
N LEU A 271 -10.44 -8.62 13.05
CA LEU A 271 -11.32 -8.83 11.89
C LEU A 271 -12.80 -8.90 12.27
N LYS A 272 -13.14 -9.40 13.47
CA LYS A 272 -14.54 -9.50 13.95
C LYS A 272 -15.21 -8.14 14.17
N ASN A 273 -14.43 -7.07 14.35
CA ASN A 273 -14.91 -5.72 14.60
C ASN A 273 -15.03 -4.86 13.32
N LEU A 274 -14.74 -5.44 12.14
CA LEU A 274 -14.87 -4.77 10.85
C LEU A 274 -16.18 -5.19 10.18
N ASP A 275 -17.01 -4.22 9.82
CA ASP A 275 -18.38 -4.40 9.34
C ASP A 275 -18.50 -4.39 7.80
N LYS A 276 -17.45 -3.98 7.08
CA LYS A 276 -17.39 -3.95 5.61
C LYS A 276 -16.48 -5.06 5.06
N PRO A 277 -16.57 -5.38 3.76
CA PRO A 277 -15.66 -6.35 3.14
C PRO A 277 -14.18 -5.92 3.24
N ILE A 278 -13.28 -6.90 3.25
CA ILE A 278 -11.86 -6.71 3.55
C ILE A 278 -10.99 -7.16 2.38
N PHE A 279 -9.98 -6.36 2.05
CA PHE A 279 -8.82 -6.80 1.29
C PHE A 279 -7.58 -6.83 2.19
N ILE A 280 -6.83 -7.93 2.19
CA ILE A 280 -5.48 -7.95 2.75
C ILE A 280 -4.57 -7.34 1.67
N THR A 281 -4.36 -6.05 1.78
CA THR A 281 -3.71 -5.22 0.75
C THR A 281 -2.19 -5.36 0.75
N GLU A 282 -1.62 -5.79 1.89
CA GLU A 282 -0.21 -6.18 1.98
C GLU A 282 -0.02 -7.23 3.07
N ASN A 283 0.77 -8.24 2.76
CA ASN A 283 1.32 -9.19 3.71
C ASN A 283 2.64 -9.77 3.16
N GLY A 284 3.65 -9.87 4.00
CA GLY A 284 4.96 -10.33 3.60
C GLY A 284 5.92 -10.49 4.78
N VAL A 285 7.17 -10.74 4.46
CA VAL A 285 8.23 -10.84 5.47
C VAL A 285 9.56 -10.37 4.91
N ASN A 286 10.24 -9.52 5.64
CA ASN A 286 11.61 -9.14 5.35
C ASN A 286 12.56 -10.28 5.75
N THR A 287 13.13 -10.96 4.77
CA THR A 287 14.09 -12.06 4.99
C THR A 287 14.87 -12.38 3.72
N GLU A 288 16.09 -12.86 3.88
CA GLU A 288 16.88 -13.49 2.81
C GLU A 288 16.68 -15.01 2.76
N ASP A 289 16.07 -15.58 3.80
CA ASP A 289 15.71 -17.00 3.85
C ASP A 289 14.39 -17.24 3.07
N GLU A 290 14.51 -17.75 1.87
CA GLU A 290 13.39 -17.98 0.96
C GLU A 290 12.44 -19.08 1.47
N PHE A 291 12.94 -20.08 2.20
CA PHE A 291 12.10 -21.10 2.84
C PHE A 291 11.23 -20.49 3.94
N LEU A 292 11.82 -19.62 4.77
CA LEU A 292 11.08 -18.88 5.79
C LEU A 292 10.01 -17.96 5.15
N ARG A 293 10.35 -17.28 4.05
CA ARG A 293 9.43 -16.44 3.29
C ARG A 293 8.19 -17.22 2.86
N VAL A 294 8.40 -18.32 2.15
CA VAL A 294 7.31 -19.20 1.70
C VAL A 294 6.47 -19.70 2.87
N ARG A 295 7.12 -20.17 3.92
CA ARG A 295 6.43 -20.69 5.11
C ARG A 295 5.52 -19.66 5.76
N ILE A 296 5.97 -18.42 5.91
CA ILE A 296 5.20 -17.34 6.53
C ILE A 296 4.03 -16.92 5.62
N ILE A 297 4.30 -16.65 4.36
CA ILE A 297 3.26 -16.27 3.38
C ILE A 297 2.19 -17.36 3.29
N LYS A 298 2.59 -18.64 3.17
CA LYS A 298 1.66 -19.77 3.10
C LYS A 298 0.77 -19.87 4.34
N ARG A 299 1.30 -19.62 5.53
CA ARG A 299 0.53 -19.68 6.79
C ARG A 299 -0.50 -18.54 6.87
N TYR A 300 -0.13 -17.31 6.52
CA TYR A 300 -1.07 -16.18 6.48
C TYR A 300 -2.13 -16.39 5.40
N LEU A 301 -1.72 -16.73 4.20
CA LEU A 301 -2.63 -16.98 3.08
C LEU A 301 -3.64 -18.10 3.43
N HIS A 302 -3.17 -19.19 4.04
CA HIS A 302 -4.06 -20.26 4.51
C HIS A 302 -5.09 -19.75 5.52
N TYR A 303 -4.66 -18.95 6.50
CA TYR A 303 -5.55 -18.35 7.50
C TYR A 303 -6.62 -17.47 6.84
N PHE A 304 -6.22 -16.55 5.97
CA PHE A 304 -7.14 -15.62 5.31
C PHE A 304 -8.11 -16.33 4.35
N VAL A 305 -7.64 -17.28 3.56
CA VAL A 305 -8.49 -18.07 2.66
C VAL A 305 -9.48 -18.94 3.45
N LYS A 306 -9.05 -19.58 4.53
CA LYS A 306 -9.92 -20.39 5.41
C LYS A 306 -11.04 -19.56 6.02
N ASN A 307 -10.72 -18.35 6.47
CA ASN A 307 -11.63 -17.45 7.17
C ASN A 307 -12.35 -16.44 6.25
N ARG A 308 -12.18 -16.51 4.91
CA ARG A 308 -12.69 -15.51 3.98
C ARG A 308 -14.20 -15.28 4.03
N LYS A 309 -14.98 -16.34 4.28
CA LYS A 309 -16.44 -16.21 4.41
C LYS A 309 -16.84 -15.62 5.76
N ARG A 310 -16.13 -16.00 6.84
CA ARG A 310 -16.39 -15.52 8.22
C ARG A 310 -16.18 -14.02 8.36
N TYR A 311 -15.09 -13.50 7.75
CA TYR A 311 -14.70 -12.08 7.85
C TYR A 311 -14.89 -11.31 6.55
N ASN A 312 -15.62 -11.87 5.57
CA ASN A 312 -15.88 -11.23 4.29
C ASN A 312 -14.61 -10.76 3.55
N ILE A 313 -13.54 -11.59 3.57
CA ILE A 313 -12.27 -11.26 2.92
C ILE A 313 -12.38 -11.56 1.43
N LYS A 314 -12.08 -10.55 0.60
CA LYS A 314 -12.24 -10.59 -0.87
C LYS A 314 -10.94 -10.83 -1.62
N GLY A 315 -9.79 -10.62 -1.00
CA GLY A 315 -8.50 -10.84 -1.66
C GLY A 315 -7.31 -10.73 -0.73
N TYR A 316 -6.15 -11.14 -1.27
CA TYR A 316 -4.88 -11.16 -0.57
C TYR A 316 -3.76 -10.78 -1.52
N PHE A 317 -2.93 -9.82 -1.10
CA PHE A 317 -1.81 -9.29 -1.88
C PHE A 317 -0.51 -9.49 -1.12
N ILE A 318 0.49 -10.06 -1.79
CA ILE A 318 1.83 -10.22 -1.24
C ILE A 318 2.59 -8.90 -1.41
N TRP A 319 3.14 -8.38 -0.31
CA TRP A 319 4.18 -7.38 -0.30
C TRP A 319 5.54 -8.06 -0.19
N SER A 320 6.35 -8.04 -1.25
CA SER A 320 6.11 -7.37 -2.52
C SER A 320 6.47 -8.29 -3.68
N LEU A 321 6.11 -7.89 -4.91
CA LEU A 321 6.49 -8.65 -6.09
C LEU A 321 8.02 -8.73 -6.23
N MET A 322 8.73 -7.61 -6.02
CA MET A 322 10.19 -7.54 -6.09
C MET A 322 10.78 -6.84 -4.87
N ASP A 323 12.03 -7.13 -4.54
CA ASP A 323 12.81 -6.30 -3.60
C ASP A 323 12.84 -4.87 -4.13
N ASN A 324 12.67 -3.90 -3.23
CA ASN A 324 12.52 -2.50 -3.60
C ASN A 324 13.20 -1.59 -2.56
N TYR A 325 13.04 -0.29 -2.69
CA TYR A 325 13.53 0.71 -1.73
C TYR A 325 12.56 0.81 -0.55
N GLU A 326 12.97 0.30 0.61
CA GLU A 326 12.12 0.26 1.82
C GLU A 326 12.36 1.46 2.73
N TRP A 327 11.95 2.63 2.26
CA TRP A 327 11.91 3.88 3.00
C TRP A 327 13.24 4.21 3.71
N ASP A 328 13.21 4.42 5.04
CA ASP A 328 14.41 4.69 5.86
C ASP A 328 15.32 3.46 6.05
N PHE A 329 14.92 2.27 5.59
CA PHE A 329 15.78 1.07 5.51
C PHE A 329 16.55 0.98 4.18
N GLY A 330 16.21 1.80 3.20
CA GLY A 330 16.80 1.73 1.87
C GLY A 330 16.64 0.35 1.24
N TYR A 331 17.71 -0.23 0.75
CA TYR A 331 17.70 -1.57 0.13
C TYR A 331 18.03 -2.73 1.08
N ASN A 332 18.11 -2.48 2.39
CA ASN A 332 18.45 -3.51 3.38
C ASN A 332 17.29 -4.46 3.72
N ALA A 333 16.05 -4.06 3.42
CA ALA A 333 14.89 -4.92 3.61
C ALA A 333 14.56 -5.69 2.33
N LYS A 334 14.28 -7.00 2.49
CA LYS A 334 14.07 -7.95 1.37
C LYS A 334 12.71 -8.60 1.49
N PHE A 335 11.69 -7.99 0.86
CA PHE A 335 10.31 -8.49 0.85
C PHE A 335 9.93 -9.24 -0.43
N GLY A 336 10.63 -8.97 -1.54
CA GLY A 336 10.28 -9.48 -2.86
C GLY A 336 10.43 -10.99 -3.03
N ILE A 337 9.62 -11.56 -3.92
CA ILE A 337 9.82 -12.89 -4.48
C ILE A 337 10.68 -12.85 -5.75
N LEU A 338 10.95 -11.64 -6.24
CA LEU A 338 11.95 -11.32 -7.25
C LEU A 338 13.02 -10.42 -6.62
N ASN A 339 14.20 -10.42 -7.22
CA ASN A 339 15.22 -9.42 -6.97
C ASN A 339 14.85 -8.08 -7.64
N ARG A 340 15.54 -6.98 -7.33
CA ARG A 340 15.35 -5.66 -7.93
C ARG A 340 15.45 -5.65 -9.48
N ASN A 341 16.24 -6.53 -10.05
CA ASN A 341 16.41 -6.69 -11.50
C ASN A 341 15.39 -7.63 -12.14
N LEU A 342 14.34 -8.03 -11.41
CA LEU A 342 13.28 -8.94 -11.79
C LEU A 342 13.70 -10.41 -11.93
N SER A 343 14.93 -10.79 -11.54
CA SER A 343 15.32 -12.20 -11.50
C SER A 343 14.57 -12.94 -10.38
N LYS A 344 14.18 -14.18 -10.66
CA LYS A 344 13.35 -15.01 -9.78
C LYS A 344 14.18 -15.54 -8.60
N LYS A 345 13.59 -15.48 -7.39
CA LYS A 345 14.12 -16.16 -6.21
C LYS A 345 13.45 -17.52 -6.05
N ASP A 346 13.95 -18.38 -5.16
CA ASP A 346 13.38 -19.72 -4.92
C ASP A 346 11.92 -19.65 -4.48
N SER A 347 11.56 -18.67 -3.66
CA SER A 347 10.17 -18.44 -3.23
C SER A 347 9.20 -18.17 -4.39
N TYR A 348 9.69 -17.68 -5.53
CA TYR A 348 8.86 -17.44 -6.71
C TYR A 348 8.14 -18.73 -7.17
N TYR A 349 8.88 -19.83 -7.28
CA TYR A 349 8.36 -21.09 -7.80
C TYR A 349 7.32 -21.72 -6.85
N GLU A 350 7.59 -21.62 -5.55
CA GLU A 350 6.67 -22.11 -4.52
C GLU A 350 5.37 -21.28 -4.48
N ILE A 351 5.47 -19.96 -4.54
CA ILE A 351 4.29 -19.07 -4.54
C ILE A 351 3.46 -19.27 -5.81
N LYS A 352 4.10 -19.43 -6.98
CA LYS A 352 3.43 -19.79 -8.24
C LYS A 352 2.56 -21.04 -8.07
N GLU A 353 3.11 -22.09 -7.48
CA GLU A 353 2.40 -23.36 -7.30
C GLU A 353 1.27 -23.23 -6.26
N ILE A 354 1.47 -22.44 -5.19
CA ILE A 354 0.45 -22.15 -4.19
C ILE A 354 -0.73 -21.40 -4.88
N TYR A 355 -0.47 -20.39 -5.69
CA TYR A 355 -1.52 -19.62 -6.37
C TYR A 355 -2.25 -20.49 -7.40
N ARG A 356 -1.54 -21.31 -8.17
CA ARG A 356 -2.14 -22.27 -9.10
C ARG A 356 -3.15 -23.20 -8.41
N LYS A 357 -2.76 -23.82 -7.28
CA LYS A 357 -3.63 -24.71 -6.49
C LYS A 357 -4.83 -23.97 -5.89
N LEU A 358 -4.64 -22.74 -5.42
CA LEU A 358 -5.72 -21.96 -4.86
C LEU A 358 -6.72 -21.51 -5.93
N ASN A 359 -6.27 -21.09 -7.10
CA ASN A 359 -7.16 -20.75 -8.21
C ASN A 359 -8.05 -21.94 -8.61
N GLN A 360 -7.49 -23.14 -8.69
CA GLN A 360 -8.27 -24.35 -8.94
C GLN A 360 -9.29 -24.64 -7.82
N LYS A 361 -8.86 -24.56 -6.53
CA LYS A 361 -9.72 -24.83 -5.38
C LYS A 361 -10.85 -23.82 -5.22
N LEU A 362 -10.61 -22.57 -5.57
CA LEU A 362 -11.57 -21.47 -5.43
C LEU A 362 -12.42 -21.28 -6.70
N ASN A 363 -12.24 -22.12 -7.72
CA ASN A 363 -12.89 -22.00 -9.04
C ASN A 363 -12.72 -20.59 -9.64
N ILE A 364 -11.56 -20.01 -9.46
CA ILE A 364 -11.20 -18.72 -10.07
C ILE A 364 -10.84 -19.05 -11.52
N SER A 365 -11.76 -18.81 -12.44
CA SER A 365 -11.48 -18.92 -13.89
C SER A 365 -10.42 -17.88 -14.32
N LYS A 366 -9.49 -18.32 -15.16
CA LYS A 366 -8.57 -17.44 -15.85
C LYS A 366 -9.30 -16.48 -16.78
#